data_3b7b0716cd1c0e60c3e62b2f8354443c
#
_entry.id   3b7b0716cd1c0e60c3e62b2f8354443c
#
_cell.length_a   1.000
_cell.length_b   1.000
_cell.length_c   1.000
_cell.angle_alpha   90.00
_cell.angle_beta   90.00
_cell.angle_gamma   90.00
#
_symmetry.space_group_name_H-M   'P 1'
#
loop_
_entity.id
_entity.type
_entity.pdbx_description
1 polymer ?
#
loop_
_entity_poly.entity_id
_entity_poly.type
_entity_poly.pdbx_seq_one_letter_code
_entity_poly.pdbx_strand_id
1 'polypeptide(L)'
;QRAVLRNRKIGFVFQSYNLLPKTTAVENVELPLMYNSAVSASERRRRAIESLQAVGLGDRLEHKSNQMSGGQMQRVAVARALVNNPAVILADEATGNLDSRTSFEILVLFQKLHAEGRTIIFVTHNPELSQYSSRNIRLRDGQVIEDTTNPKILSAAEALAALPKNDED
;
A
#
# COMPACT_ATOMS: atom_id res chain seq x y z
N GLN A 1 -16.53 -8.85 -17.15
CA GLN A 1 -17.18 -8.32 -15.93
C GLN A 1 -16.29 -8.47 -14.69
N ARG A 2 -15.67 -9.65 -14.39
CA ARG A 2 -14.81 -9.84 -13.18
C ARG A 2 -13.58 -8.94 -13.15
N ALA A 3 -12.90 -8.74 -14.28
CA ALA A 3 -11.71 -7.89 -14.36
C ALA A 3 -12.03 -6.41 -14.07
N VAL A 4 -13.16 -5.92 -14.57
CA VAL A 4 -13.62 -4.53 -14.30
C VAL A 4 -13.97 -4.36 -12.83
N LEU A 5 -14.67 -5.32 -12.23
CA LEU A 5 -15.02 -5.29 -10.81
C LEU A 5 -13.75 -5.28 -9.94
N ARG A 6 -12.79 -6.17 -10.24
CA ARG A 6 -11.49 -6.22 -9.54
C ARG A 6 -10.74 -4.90 -9.64
N ASN A 7 -10.61 -4.33 -10.83
CA ASN A 7 -9.94 -3.06 -11.06
C ASN A 7 -10.57 -1.90 -10.27
N ARG A 8 -11.90 -1.87 -10.13
CA ARG A 8 -12.63 -0.78 -9.45
C ARG A 8 -12.74 -0.96 -7.94
N LYS A 9 -12.74 -2.19 -7.42
CA LYS A 9 -13.07 -2.48 -6.02
C LYS A 9 -11.91 -2.93 -5.19
N ILE A 10 -10.83 -3.42 -5.81
CA ILE A 10 -9.68 -3.99 -5.10
C ILE A 10 -8.40 -3.31 -5.56
N GLY A 11 -7.67 -2.75 -4.63
CA GLY A 11 -6.29 -2.30 -4.82
C GLY A 11 -5.33 -3.40 -4.40
N PHE A 12 -4.28 -3.66 -5.18
CA PHE A 12 -3.26 -4.65 -4.87
C PHE A 12 -1.93 -3.98 -4.58
N VAL A 13 -1.30 -4.39 -3.48
CA VAL A 13 0.06 -3.99 -3.10
C VAL A 13 0.87 -5.27 -2.91
N PHE A 14 2.00 -5.40 -3.60
CA PHE A 14 2.85 -6.60 -3.59
C PHE A 14 4.20 -6.32 -2.94
N GLN A 15 4.84 -7.35 -2.43
CA GLN A 15 6.18 -7.32 -1.86
C GLN A 15 7.24 -6.77 -2.84
N SER A 16 7.17 -7.16 -4.11
CA SER A 16 8.12 -6.76 -5.16
C SER A 16 7.74 -5.47 -5.87
N TYR A 17 6.84 -4.66 -5.27
CA TYR A 17 6.32 -3.39 -5.82
C TYR A 17 5.61 -3.52 -7.16
N ASN A 18 6.09 -4.38 -8.07
CA ASN A 18 5.59 -4.62 -9.43
C ASN A 18 5.36 -3.32 -10.22
N LEU A 19 6.31 -2.38 -10.09
CA LEU A 19 6.34 -1.18 -10.89
C LEU A 19 6.88 -1.48 -12.29
N LEU A 20 6.34 -0.81 -13.30
CA LEU A 20 6.90 -0.88 -14.62
C LEU A 20 8.27 -0.17 -14.63
N PRO A 21 9.34 -0.84 -15.07
CA PRO A 21 10.65 -0.23 -15.21
C PRO A 21 10.62 0.84 -16.33
N LYS A 22 11.45 1.84 -16.22
CA LYS A 22 11.60 2.95 -17.19
C LYS A 22 10.41 3.94 -17.27
N THR A 23 9.31 3.69 -16.54
CA THR A 23 8.19 4.62 -16.38
C THR A 23 8.33 5.42 -15.08
N THR A 24 7.73 6.59 -15.03
CA THR A 24 7.73 7.48 -13.87
C THR A 24 6.77 6.98 -12.78
N ALA A 25 6.86 7.57 -11.58
CA ALA A 25 5.93 7.28 -10.49
C ALA A 25 4.48 7.57 -10.91
N VAL A 26 4.24 8.73 -11.51
CA VAL A 26 2.90 9.12 -11.94
C VAL A 26 2.37 8.20 -13.05
N GLU A 27 3.17 7.82 -14.03
CA GLU A 27 2.77 6.88 -15.07
C GLU A 27 2.42 5.50 -14.51
N ASN A 28 3.17 5.00 -13.52
CA ASN A 28 2.83 3.76 -12.82
C ASN A 28 1.47 3.84 -12.11
N VAL A 29 1.17 4.98 -11.50
CA VAL A 29 -0.11 5.17 -10.79
C VAL A 29 -1.28 5.39 -11.76
N GLU A 30 -1.05 5.92 -12.95
CA GLU A 30 -2.08 6.05 -13.99
C GLU A 30 -2.57 4.71 -14.56
N LEU A 31 -1.76 3.65 -14.52
CA LEU A 31 -2.04 2.36 -15.16
C LEU A 31 -3.44 1.79 -14.89
N PRO A 32 -3.92 1.70 -13.64
CA PRO A 32 -5.25 1.16 -13.38
C PRO A 32 -6.38 1.98 -13.99
N LEU A 33 -6.17 3.29 -14.20
CA LEU A 33 -7.15 4.20 -14.80
C LEU A 33 -7.26 4.04 -16.31
N MET A 34 -6.20 3.54 -16.97
CA MET A 34 -6.19 3.33 -18.42
C MET A 34 -7.21 2.28 -18.89
N TYR A 35 -7.61 1.37 -18.00
CA TYR A 35 -8.66 0.37 -18.28
C TYR A 35 -10.09 0.93 -18.22
N ASN A 36 -10.25 2.22 -17.92
CA ASN A 36 -11.53 2.91 -17.90
C ASN A 36 -11.55 4.00 -18.99
N SER A 37 -12.12 3.69 -20.15
CA SER A 37 -12.22 4.61 -21.29
C SER A 37 -13.00 5.90 -21.02
N ALA A 38 -13.82 5.93 -19.96
CA ALA A 38 -14.58 7.12 -19.56
C ALA A 38 -13.70 8.17 -18.84
N VAL A 39 -12.47 7.83 -18.44
CA VAL A 39 -11.57 8.75 -17.73
C VAL A 39 -10.60 9.36 -18.73
N SER A 40 -10.65 10.68 -18.91
CA SER A 40 -9.75 11.41 -19.83
C SER A 40 -8.28 11.34 -19.37
N ALA A 41 -7.34 11.60 -20.26
CA ALA A 41 -5.91 11.61 -19.95
C ALA A 41 -5.56 12.63 -18.86
N SER A 42 -6.14 13.84 -18.93
CA SER A 42 -5.95 14.89 -17.92
C SER A 42 -6.48 14.48 -16.55
N GLU A 43 -7.63 13.83 -16.50
CA GLU A 43 -8.23 13.34 -15.26
C GLU A 43 -7.42 12.18 -14.66
N ARG A 44 -6.89 11.26 -15.48
CA ARG A 44 -5.99 10.19 -15.02
C ARG A 44 -4.75 10.78 -14.33
N ARG A 45 -4.12 11.76 -15.02
CA ARG A 45 -2.93 12.42 -14.47
C ARG A 45 -3.22 13.13 -13.15
N ARG A 46 -4.31 13.87 -13.08
CA ARG A 46 -4.73 14.56 -11.85
C ARG A 46 -4.89 13.58 -10.68
N ARG A 47 -5.65 12.49 -10.87
CA ARG A 47 -5.87 11.48 -9.83
C ARG A 47 -4.59 10.76 -9.42
N ALA A 48 -3.69 10.49 -10.37
CA ALA A 48 -2.40 9.88 -10.07
C ALA A 48 -1.54 10.80 -9.20
N ILE A 49 -1.48 12.09 -9.51
CA ILE A 49 -0.76 13.10 -8.70
C ILE A 49 -1.35 13.18 -7.30
N GLU A 50 -2.67 13.28 -7.16
CA GLU A 50 -3.35 13.32 -5.85
C GLU A 50 -3.05 12.05 -5.03
N SER A 51 -3.05 10.87 -5.66
CA SER A 51 -2.72 9.61 -4.99
C SER A 51 -1.26 9.57 -4.52
N LEU A 52 -0.31 10.11 -5.30
CA LEU A 52 1.09 10.21 -4.91
C LEU A 52 1.30 11.22 -3.77
N GLN A 53 0.62 12.35 -3.82
CA GLN A 53 0.64 13.32 -2.72
C GLN A 53 0.10 12.73 -1.41
N ALA A 54 -0.98 11.96 -1.48
CA ALA A 54 -1.58 11.30 -0.32
C ALA A 54 -0.64 10.31 0.39
N VAL A 55 0.34 9.75 -0.34
CA VAL A 55 1.37 8.86 0.23
C VAL A 55 2.72 9.56 0.47
N GLY A 56 2.77 10.90 0.36
CA GLY A 56 3.97 11.71 0.63
C GLY A 56 5.02 11.70 -0.48
N LEU A 57 4.62 11.53 -1.75
CA LEU A 57 5.52 11.50 -2.92
C LEU A 57 5.20 12.61 -3.94
N GLY A 58 4.65 13.74 -3.48
CA GLY A 58 4.31 14.86 -4.36
C GLY A 58 5.50 15.51 -5.08
N ASP A 59 6.70 15.38 -4.51
CA ASP A 59 7.97 15.87 -5.08
C ASP A 59 8.71 14.84 -5.95
N ARG A 60 8.16 13.62 -6.11
CA ARG A 60 8.77 12.48 -6.80
C ARG A 60 8.01 12.02 -8.03
N LEU A 61 7.09 12.82 -8.55
CA LEU A 61 6.16 12.45 -9.63
C LEU A 61 6.84 11.88 -10.88
N GLU A 62 7.94 12.51 -11.30
CA GLU A 62 8.69 12.17 -12.52
C GLU A 62 9.86 11.20 -12.27
N HIS A 63 10.09 10.76 -11.02
CA HIS A 63 11.15 9.81 -10.72
C HIS A 63 10.78 8.41 -11.23
N LYS A 64 11.76 7.73 -11.81
CA LYS A 64 11.67 6.32 -12.22
C LYS A 64 12.01 5.40 -11.07
N SER A 65 11.63 4.12 -11.16
CA SER A 65 11.86 3.13 -10.08
C SER A 65 13.34 3.01 -9.68
N ASN A 66 14.27 3.16 -10.64
CA ASN A 66 15.71 3.11 -10.36
C ASN A 66 16.28 4.38 -9.69
N GLN A 67 15.45 5.40 -9.48
CA GLN A 67 15.79 6.66 -8.81
C GLN A 67 15.11 6.77 -7.43
N MET A 68 14.47 5.69 -6.97
CA MET A 68 13.69 5.66 -5.74
C MET A 68 14.21 4.58 -4.78
N SER A 69 14.11 4.86 -3.48
CA SER A 69 14.34 3.84 -2.44
C SER A 69 13.24 2.77 -2.45
N GLY A 70 13.48 1.64 -1.76
CA GLY A 70 12.48 0.57 -1.60
C GLY A 70 11.17 1.09 -0.99
N GLY A 71 11.26 1.91 0.05
CA GLY A 71 10.10 2.53 0.68
C GLY A 71 9.34 3.49 -0.24
N GLN A 72 10.06 4.28 -1.04
CA GLN A 72 9.43 5.15 -2.05
C GLN A 72 8.72 4.32 -3.12
N MET A 73 9.34 3.26 -3.63
CA MET A 73 8.71 2.34 -4.59
C MET A 73 7.46 1.68 -4.00
N GLN A 74 7.48 1.29 -2.73
CA GLN A 74 6.30 0.73 -2.06
C GLN A 74 5.19 1.76 -1.91
N ARG A 75 5.51 3.01 -1.57
CA ARG A 75 4.51 4.10 -1.54
C ARG A 75 3.91 4.36 -2.93
N VAL A 76 4.67 4.27 -4.01
CA VAL A 76 4.13 4.32 -5.40
C VAL A 76 3.17 3.16 -5.64
N ALA A 77 3.51 1.93 -5.21
CA ALA A 77 2.62 0.77 -5.34
C ALA A 77 1.32 0.95 -4.53
N VAL A 78 1.39 1.54 -3.33
CA VAL A 78 0.20 1.91 -2.53
C VAL A 78 -0.62 2.98 -3.24
N ALA A 79 -0.01 4.05 -3.76
CA ALA A 79 -0.71 5.10 -4.51
C ALA A 79 -1.43 4.53 -5.75
N ARG A 80 -0.77 3.61 -6.48
CA ARG A 80 -1.36 2.89 -7.60
C ARG A 80 -2.56 2.05 -7.18
N ALA A 81 -2.50 1.40 -6.03
CA ALA A 81 -3.63 0.65 -5.49
C ALA A 81 -4.82 1.55 -5.13
N LEU A 82 -4.57 2.79 -4.68
CA LEU A 82 -5.57 3.75 -4.23
C LEU A 82 -6.27 4.52 -5.36
N VAL A 83 -5.66 4.65 -6.53
CA VAL A 83 -6.05 5.62 -7.58
C VAL A 83 -7.49 5.45 -8.10
N ASN A 84 -8.04 4.22 -8.03
CA ASN A 84 -9.44 3.92 -8.35
C ASN A 84 -10.39 4.05 -7.14
N ASN A 85 -9.92 4.55 -6.00
CA ASN A 85 -10.67 4.61 -4.74
C ASN A 85 -11.33 3.26 -4.38
N PRO A 86 -10.55 2.17 -4.22
CA PRO A 86 -11.06 0.83 -3.98
C PRO A 86 -11.70 0.72 -2.58
N ALA A 87 -12.68 -0.19 -2.44
CA ALA A 87 -13.26 -0.52 -1.15
C ALA A 87 -12.33 -1.38 -0.28
N VAL A 88 -11.47 -2.19 -0.93
CA VAL A 88 -10.55 -3.14 -0.28
C VAL A 88 -9.15 -2.96 -0.84
N ILE A 89 -8.15 -2.92 0.03
CA ILE A 89 -6.74 -3.00 -0.33
C ILE A 89 -6.23 -4.36 0.15
N LEU A 90 -5.67 -5.13 -0.78
CA LEU A 90 -5.01 -6.40 -0.51
C LEU A 90 -3.50 -6.18 -0.57
N ALA A 91 -2.84 -6.24 0.58
CA ALA A 91 -1.41 -6.05 0.74
C ALA A 91 -0.75 -7.41 1.01
N ASP A 92 -0.06 -7.93 0.01
CA ASP A 92 0.62 -9.22 0.06
C ASP A 92 2.11 -9.01 0.33
N GLU A 93 2.55 -9.38 1.55
CA GLU A 93 3.92 -9.21 2.05
C GLU A 93 4.47 -7.78 1.83
N ALA A 94 3.62 -6.77 1.96
CA ALA A 94 3.92 -5.40 1.53
C ALA A 94 5.08 -4.72 2.28
N THR A 95 5.62 -5.34 3.32
CA THR A 95 6.78 -4.86 4.10
C THR A 95 7.99 -5.79 4.02
N GLY A 96 7.87 -6.94 3.33
CA GLY A 96 8.86 -8.02 3.37
C GLY A 96 10.24 -7.65 2.79
N ASN A 97 10.35 -6.63 1.95
CA ASN A 97 11.60 -6.16 1.33
C ASN A 97 12.08 -4.81 1.90
N LEU A 98 11.53 -4.39 3.03
CA LEU A 98 11.82 -3.09 3.64
C LEU A 98 12.56 -3.26 4.96
N ASP A 99 13.37 -2.27 5.32
CA ASP A 99 13.93 -2.16 6.66
C ASP A 99 12.83 -1.90 7.70
N SER A 100 13.18 -2.06 8.99
CA SER A 100 12.20 -1.97 10.08
C SER A 100 11.50 -0.60 10.13
N ARG A 101 12.24 0.50 9.98
CA ARG A 101 11.67 1.85 10.03
C ARG A 101 10.69 2.07 8.88
N THR A 102 11.11 1.78 7.66
CA THR A 102 10.28 1.91 6.45
C THR A 102 9.05 0.99 6.53
N SER A 103 9.19 -0.22 7.09
CA SER A 103 8.07 -1.13 7.33
C SER A 103 7.00 -0.51 8.22
N PHE A 104 7.41 0.12 9.34
CA PHE A 104 6.47 0.83 10.21
C PHE A 104 5.85 2.05 9.54
N GLU A 105 6.58 2.79 8.72
CA GLU A 105 5.99 3.89 7.94
C GLU A 105 4.88 3.42 6.99
N ILE A 106 5.04 2.27 6.35
CA ILE A 106 3.99 1.65 5.52
C ILE A 106 2.82 1.18 6.38
N LEU A 107 3.05 0.62 7.57
CA LEU A 107 1.97 0.25 8.50
C LEU A 107 1.19 1.47 9.00
N VAL A 108 1.88 2.58 9.33
CA VAL A 108 1.22 3.86 9.67
C VAL A 108 0.30 4.31 8.54
N LEU A 109 0.77 4.23 7.29
CA LEU A 109 -0.03 4.57 6.13
C LEU A 109 -1.26 3.67 6.02
N PHE A 110 -1.13 2.35 6.22
CA PHE A 110 -2.27 1.43 6.19
C PHE A 110 -3.25 1.68 7.34
N GLN A 111 -2.79 1.94 8.56
CA GLN A 111 -3.67 2.29 9.68
C GLN A 111 -4.42 3.61 9.42
N LYS A 112 -3.78 4.61 8.83
CA LYS A 112 -4.42 5.85 8.41
C LYS A 112 -5.53 5.59 7.38
N LEU A 113 -5.23 4.82 6.33
CA LEU A 113 -6.21 4.46 5.30
C LEU A 113 -7.39 3.67 5.86
N HIS A 114 -7.14 2.80 6.85
CA HIS A 114 -8.20 2.08 7.56
C HIS A 114 -9.07 3.04 8.37
N ALA A 115 -8.49 3.98 9.09
CA ALA A 115 -9.22 5.01 9.83
C ALA A 115 -10.09 5.90 8.93
N GLU A 116 -9.71 6.08 7.65
CA GLU A 116 -10.51 6.74 6.61
C GLU A 116 -11.66 5.87 6.06
N GLY A 117 -11.88 4.66 6.62
CA GLY A 117 -12.98 3.77 6.27
C GLY A 117 -12.67 2.72 5.21
N ARG A 118 -11.41 2.52 4.80
CA ARG A 118 -11.03 1.46 3.87
C ARG A 118 -10.80 0.13 4.58
N THR A 119 -11.17 -0.98 3.93
CA THR A 119 -10.80 -2.31 4.39
C THR A 119 -9.39 -2.65 3.90
N ILE A 120 -8.49 -2.96 4.84
CA ILE A 120 -7.13 -3.40 4.53
C ILE A 120 -7.01 -4.89 4.88
N ILE A 121 -6.64 -5.72 3.93
CA ILE A 121 -6.30 -7.12 4.15
C ILE A 121 -4.79 -7.23 3.96
N PHE A 122 -4.09 -7.49 5.06
CA PHE A 122 -2.64 -7.63 5.07
C PHE A 122 -2.27 -9.11 5.18
N VAL A 123 -1.64 -9.65 4.14
CA VAL A 123 -1.12 -11.03 4.14
C VAL A 123 0.35 -10.98 4.54
N THR A 124 0.72 -11.73 5.56
CA THR A 124 2.11 -11.76 6.05
C THR A 124 2.41 -13.08 6.76
N HIS A 125 3.66 -13.48 6.73
CA HIS A 125 4.19 -14.56 7.55
C HIS A 125 4.85 -14.04 8.86
N ASN A 126 4.93 -12.70 9.05
CA ASN A 126 5.46 -12.13 10.27
C ASN A 126 4.35 -12.00 11.34
N PRO A 127 4.40 -12.80 12.44
CA PRO A 127 3.36 -12.78 13.47
C PRO A 127 3.32 -11.47 14.26
N GLU A 128 4.41 -10.71 14.31
CA GLU A 128 4.45 -9.43 15.04
C GLU A 128 3.50 -8.40 14.42
N LEU A 129 3.32 -8.43 13.09
CA LEU A 129 2.44 -7.52 12.38
C LEU A 129 0.95 -7.75 12.70
N SER A 130 0.59 -8.92 13.22
CA SER A 130 -0.79 -9.24 13.64
C SER A 130 -1.30 -8.31 14.74
N GLN A 131 -0.40 -7.76 15.57
CA GLN A 131 -0.75 -6.87 16.67
C GLN A 131 -1.25 -5.48 16.19
N TYR A 132 -0.98 -5.13 14.93
CA TYR A 132 -1.39 -3.85 14.32
C TYR A 132 -2.70 -3.93 13.53
N SER A 133 -3.37 -5.09 13.53
CA SER A 133 -4.64 -5.33 12.87
C SER A 133 -5.78 -5.63 13.86
N SER A 134 -7.02 -5.33 13.46
CA SER A 134 -8.22 -5.54 14.29
C SER A 134 -8.70 -6.99 14.31
N ARG A 135 -8.39 -7.79 13.29
CA ARG A 135 -8.78 -9.20 13.15
C ARG A 135 -7.65 -9.98 12.50
N ASN A 136 -7.37 -11.16 13.05
CA ASN A 136 -6.35 -12.06 12.58
C ASN A 136 -6.96 -13.38 12.14
N ILE A 137 -6.69 -13.78 10.89
CA ILE A 137 -7.12 -15.06 10.33
C ILE A 137 -5.87 -15.85 9.99
N ARG A 138 -5.69 -16.99 10.65
CA ARG A 138 -4.56 -17.89 10.40
C ARG A 138 -4.98 -19.05 9.52
N LEU A 139 -4.23 -19.20 8.43
CA LEU A 139 -4.43 -20.25 7.43
C LEU A 139 -3.32 -21.29 7.55
N ARG A 140 -3.68 -22.55 7.41
CA ARG A 140 -2.75 -23.67 7.27
C ARG A 140 -3.33 -24.67 6.26
N ASP A 141 -2.53 -25.03 5.28
CA ASP A 141 -2.92 -25.99 4.23
C ASP A 141 -4.24 -25.62 3.53
N GLY A 142 -4.47 -24.31 3.31
CA GLY A 142 -5.67 -23.78 2.68
C GLY A 142 -6.92 -23.74 3.58
N GLN A 143 -6.80 -24.11 4.87
CA GLN A 143 -7.89 -24.10 5.83
C GLN A 143 -7.69 -22.99 6.86
N VAL A 144 -8.79 -22.37 7.30
CA VAL A 144 -8.80 -21.44 8.42
C VAL A 144 -8.68 -22.26 9.70
N ILE A 145 -7.57 -22.09 10.43
CA ILE A 145 -7.32 -22.75 11.71
C ILE A 145 -7.55 -21.84 12.91
N GLU A 146 -7.56 -20.53 12.69
CA GLU A 146 -7.81 -19.54 13.73
C GLU A 146 -8.42 -18.29 13.12
N ASP A 147 -9.41 -17.70 13.80
CA ASP A 147 -10.05 -16.44 13.45
C ASP A 147 -10.33 -15.67 14.73
N THR A 148 -9.53 -14.64 15.02
CA THR A 148 -9.57 -13.92 16.29
C THR A 148 -9.63 -12.42 16.07
N THR A 149 -10.39 -11.73 16.92
CA THR A 149 -10.37 -10.27 17.00
C THR A 149 -9.28 -9.82 17.98
N ASN A 150 -8.55 -8.77 17.61
CA ASN A 150 -7.55 -8.17 18.49
C ASN A 150 -8.21 -7.06 19.34
N PRO A 151 -8.36 -7.24 20.66
CA PRO A 151 -9.01 -6.25 21.51
C PRO A 151 -8.14 -5.02 21.76
N LYS A 152 -6.83 -5.12 21.50
CA LYS A 152 -5.86 -4.03 21.71
C LYS A 152 -4.95 -3.90 20.49
N ILE A 153 -5.39 -3.09 19.52
CA ILE A 153 -4.60 -2.80 18.32
C ILE A 153 -3.45 -1.87 18.71
N LEU A 154 -2.21 -2.25 18.38
CA LEU A 154 -1.05 -1.39 18.57
C LEU A 154 -1.00 -0.27 17.53
N SER A 155 -0.49 0.88 17.95
CA SER A 155 -0.24 2.02 17.07
C SER A 155 1.10 1.85 16.34
N ALA A 156 1.06 1.75 15.02
CA ALA A 156 2.27 1.73 14.21
C ALA A 156 3.04 3.06 14.32
N ALA A 157 2.35 4.18 14.53
CA ALA A 157 2.98 5.48 14.74
C ALA A 157 3.79 5.55 16.04
N GLU A 158 3.27 4.97 17.14
CA GLU A 158 3.99 4.88 18.41
C GLU A 158 5.21 3.96 18.29
N ALA A 159 5.06 2.81 17.63
CA ALA A 159 6.16 1.90 17.37
C ALA A 159 7.26 2.55 16.50
N LEU A 160 6.87 3.27 15.45
CA LEU A 160 7.80 4.04 14.61
C LEU A 160 8.55 5.11 15.41
N ALA A 161 7.86 5.82 16.32
CA ALA A 161 8.46 6.86 17.15
C ALA A 161 9.45 6.28 18.18
N ALA A 162 9.27 5.02 18.60
CA ALA A 162 10.15 4.33 19.54
C ALA A 162 11.41 3.76 18.89
N LEU A 163 11.47 3.66 17.53
CA LEU A 163 12.68 3.22 16.85
C LEU A 163 13.79 4.27 16.94
N PRO A 164 15.06 3.83 17.08
CA PRO A 164 16.21 4.74 17.01
C PRO A 164 16.13 5.60 15.75
N LYS A 165 16.45 6.89 15.88
CA LYS A 165 16.63 7.73 14.68
C LYS A 165 17.88 7.22 13.95
N ASN A 166 17.79 7.07 12.64
CA ASN A 166 18.99 6.82 11.84
C ASN A 166 19.88 8.08 11.91
N ASP A 167 21.18 7.89 12.18
CA ASP A 167 22.17 8.99 12.27
C ASP A 167 22.46 9.66 10.90
N GLU A 168 21.61 9.46 9.88
CA GLU A 168 21.81 9.95 8.50
C GLU A 168 20.72 10.95 8.02
N ASP A 169 19.95 11.57 8.96
CA ASP A 169 18.99 12.64 8.60
C ASP A 169 19.46 14.01 9.10
#